data_87bd0be1218e9907deb9cdf00470357e
#
_entry.id   87bd0be1218e9907deb9cdf00470357e
#
_cell.length_a   1.000
_cell.length_b   1.000
_cell.length_c   1.000
_cell.angle_alpha   90.00
_cell.angle_beta   90.00
_cell.angle_gamma   90.00
#
_symmetry.space_group_name_H-M   'P 1'
#
loop_
_entity.id
_entity.type
_entity.pdbx_description
1 polymer ?
#
loop_
_entity_poly.entity_id
_entity_poly.type
_entity_poly.pdbx_seq_one_letter_code
_entity_poly.pdbx_strand_id
1 'polypeptide(L)'
;MTLLNTFDPKTTEKTFERLEKLNYMSKPQWGKMNVAQMLAHLNVTYDLTYGKTVRHHSFFEKLMMKLFVKGIVTSDKPYPKNSRTGADFIISNERDFEKEKSIFIDYVKQTESKGAAYFEGKENPAFGVLTAKEWSNQFYKHIDHHFTQFGV
;
A
#
# COMPACT_ATOMS: atom_id res chain seq x y z
N MET A 1 10.37 13.76 -4.99
CA MET A 1 9.33 12.90 -5.60
C MET A 1 8.00 13.65 -5.53
N THR A 2 7.28 13.77 -6.63
CA THR A 2 5.92 14.35 -6.59
C THR A 2 4.95 13.20 -6.32
N LEU A 3 4.32 13.20 -5.14
CA LEU A 3 3.29 12.22 -4.82
C LEU A 3 2.01 12.54 -5.59
N LEU A 4 1.45 11.53 -6.24
CA LEU A 4 0.17 11.66 -6.92
C LEU A 4 -0.98 11.38 -5.93
N ASN A 5 -2.12 12.01 -6.19
CA ASN A 5 -3.32 11.80 -5.39
C ASN A 5 -4.03 10.51 -5.82
N THR A 6 -4.10 9.51 -4.94
CA THR A 6 -4.73 8.21 -5.23
C THR A 6 -6.25 8.27 -5.42
N PHE A 7 -6.87 9.41 -5.13
CA PHE A 7 -8.30 9.64 -5.37
C PHE A 7 -8.58 10.29 -6.74
N ASP A 8 -7.53 10.58 -7.52
CA ASP A 8 -7.63 11.14 -8.86
C ASP A 8 -7.65 9.99 -9.90
N PRO A 9 -8.65 9.93 -10.79
CA PRO A 9 -8.71 8.94 -11.88
C PRO A 9 -7.44 8.84 -12.73
N LYS A 10 -6.76 9.95 -12.95
CA LYS A 10 -5.47 9.97 -13.68
C LYS A 10 -4.37 9.21 -12.94
N THR A 11 -4.42 9.18 -11.60
CA THR A 11 -3.46 8.40 -10.80
C THR A 11 -3.77 6.91 -10.91
N THR A 12 -5.05 6.54 -10.90
CA THR A 12 -5.50 5.15 -11.13
C THR A 12 -5.03 4.66 -12.49
N GLU A 13 -5.26 5.45 -13.56
CA GLU A 13 -4.83 5.14 -14.92
C GLU A 13 -3.32 4.87 -14.97
N LYS A 14 -2.49 5.78 -14.47
CA LYS A 14 -1.04 5.61 -14.39
C LYS A 14 -0.61 4.39 -13.58
N THR A 15 -1.33 4.09 -12.50
CA THR A 15 -1.07 2.90 -11.69
C THR A 15 -1.32 1.64 -12.51
N PHE A 16 -2.41 1.60 -13.27
CA PHE A 16 -2.73 0.46 -14.12
C PHE A 16 -1.78 0.32 -15.33
N GLU A 17 -1.36 1.43 -15.95
CA GLU A 17 -0.33 1.39 -16.99
C GLU A 17 0.99 0.75 -16.51
N ARG A 18 1.37 0.99 -15.25
CA ARG A 18 2.53 0.35 -14.62
C ARG A 18 2.25 -1.12 -14.30
N LEU A 19 1.07 -1.42 -13.76
CA LEU A 19 0.64 -2.79 -13.43
C LEU A 19 0.64 -3.71 -14.66
N GLU A 20 0.21 -3.21 -15.82
CA GLU A 20 0.17 -3.99 -17.07
C GLU A 20 1.57 -4.38 -17.59
N LYS A 21 2.62 -3.72 -17.15
CA LYS A 21 4.01 -4.11 -17.46
C LYS A 21 4.51 -5.28 -16.61
N LEU A 22 3.77 -5.65 -15.56
CA LEU A 22 4.08 -6.79 -14.70
C LEU A 22 3.46 -8.08 -15.25
N ASN A 23 4.19 -9.18 -15.13
CA ASN A 23 3.71 -10.53 -15.41
C ASN A 23 4.28 -11.50 -14.36
N TYR A 24 3.82 -12.75 -14.37
CA TYR A 24 4.21 -13.77 -13.37
C TYR A 24 5.72 -14.08 -13.33
N MET A 25 6.48 -13.73 -14.37
CA MET A 25 7.93 -13.89 -14.43
C MET A 25 8.71 -12.64 -14.00
N SER A 26 8.04 -11.52 -13.73
CA SER A 26 8.68 -10.28 -13.30
C SER A 26 9.49 -10.50 -12.03
N LYS A 27 10.75 -10.05 -12.04
CA LYS A 27 11.68 -10.21 -10.92
C LYS A 27 11.96 -8.89 -10.24
N PRO A 28 12.10 -8.87 -8.91
CA PRO A 28 12.45 -7.66 -8.19
C PRO A 28 13.92 -7.28 -8.45
N GLN A 29 14.19 -5.98 -8.48
CA GLN A 29 15.55 -5.42 -8.53
C GLN A 29 16.23 -5.49 -7.15
N TRP A 30 15.46 -5.59 -6.07
CA TRP A 30 15.92 -5.81 -4.69
C TRP A 30 14.83 -6.50 -3.86
N GLY A 31 15.21 -7.08 -2.72
CA GLY A 31 14.30 -7.81 -1.83
C GLY A 31 14.09 -9.26 -2.24
N LYS A 32 13.16 -9.94 -1.56
CA LYS A 32 12.97 -11.39 -1.66
C LYS A 32 11.61 -11.83 -2.22
N MET A 33 10.60 -10.95 -2.21
CA MET A 33 9.25 -11.28 -2.68
C MET A 33 9.26 -11.51 -4.20
N ASN A 34 8.54 -12.52 -4.67
CA ASN A 34 8.15 -12.59 -6.07
C ASN A 34 6.99 -11.62 -6.35
N VAL A 35 6.62 -11.46 -7.63
CA VAL A 35 5.62 -10.48 -8.06
C VAL A 35 4.22 -10.75 -7.47
N ALA A 36 3.83 -12.01 -7.34
CA ALA A 36 2.54 -12.37 -6.74
C ALA A 36 2.52 -12.08 -5.23
N GLN A 37 3.63 -12.37 -4.54
CA GLN A 37 3.79 -12.00 -3.13
C GLN A 37 3.80 -10.49 -2.92
N MET A 38 4.37 -9.72 -3.84
CA MET A 38 4.36 -8.25 -3.79
C MET A 38 2.94 -7.72 -3.93
N LEU A 39 2.14 -8.22 -4.87
CA LEU A 39 0.74 -7.82 -5.01
C LEU A 39 -0.08 -8.20 -3.77
N ALA A 40 0.11 -9.40 -3.23
CA ALA A 40 -0.52 -9.81 -1.98
C ALA A 40 -0.13 -8.89 -0.80
N HIS A 41 1.15 -8.48 -0.73
CA HIS A 41 1.64 -7.54 0.26
C HIS A 41 0.97 -6.15 0.13
N LEU A 42 0.79 -5.65 -1.09
CA LEU A 42 0.03 -4.42 -1.32
C LEU A 42 -1.44 -4.57 -0.89
N ASN A 43 -2.07 -5.71 -1.19
CA ASN A 43 -3.45 -6.01 -0.83
C ASN A 43 -3.69 -6.00 0.68
N VAL A 44 -2.71 -6.40 1.51
CA VAL A 44 -2.80 -6.32 2.98
C VAL A 44 -3.12 -4.91 3.47
N THR A 45 -2.54 -3.87 2.86
CA THR A 45 -2.85 -2.48 3.23
C THR A 45 -4.34 -2.17 3.08
N TYR A 46 -4.95 -2.66 2.01
CA TYR A 46 -6.37 -2.46 1.74
C TYR A 46 -7.26 -3.35 2.61
N ASP A 47 -6.85 -4.60 2.86
CA ASP A 47 -7.56 -5.50 3.78
C ASP A 47 -7.69 -4.88 5.17
N LEU A 48 -6.62 -4.29 5.70
CA LEU A 48 -6.62 -3.56 6.96
C LEU A 48 -7.46 -2.27 6.88
N THR A 49 -7.37 -1.53 5.78
CA THR A 49 -8.11 -0.26 5.58
C THR A 49 -9.61 -0.47 5.54
N TYR A 50 -10.05 -1.55 4.91
CA TYR A 50 -11.48 -1.88 4.72
C TYR A 50 -12.01 -2.90 5.73
N GLY A 51 -11.22 -3.26 6.74
CA GLY A 51 -11.66 -4.12 7.84
C GLY A 51 -11.88 -5.58 7.46
N LYS A 52 -11.33 -6.04 6.33
CA LYS A 52 -11.37 -7.47 5.97
C LYS A 52 -10.45 -8.30 6.86
N THR A 53 -9.36 -7.69 7.32
CA THR A 53 -8.48 -8.23 8.35
C THR A 53 -8.42 -7.22 9.49
N VAL A 54 -8.62 -7.69 10.73
CA VAL A 54 -8.56 -6.84 11.91
C VAL A 54 -7.27 -7.18 12.67
N ARG A 55 -6.46 -6.16 12.93
CA ARG A 55 -5.33 -6.28 13.83
C ARG A 55 -5.56 -5.49 15.11
N HIS A 56 -5.41 -6.17 16.22
CA HIS A 56 -5.45 -5.53 17.54
C HIS A 56 -4.02 -5.16 17.95
N HIS A 57 -3.72 -3.87 17.89
CA HIS A 57 -2.49 -3.33 18.48
C HIS A 57 -2.74 -2.95 19.94
N SER A 58 -1.80 -3.27 20.81
CA SER A 58 -1.79 -2.75 22.18
C SER A 58 -1.67 -1.21 22.16
N PHE A 59 -2.05 -0.58 23.27
CA PHE A 59 -1.89 0.88 23.42
C PHE A 59 -0.45 1.33 23.18
N PHE A 60 0.51 0.59 23.72
CA PHE A 60 1.94 0.89 23.58
C PHE A 60 2.41 0.76 22.13
N GLU A 61 2.01 -0.30 21.41
CA GLU A 61 2.32 -0.47 19.98
C GLU A 61 1.76 0.68 19.15
N LYS A 62 0.49 1.06 19.36
CA LYS A 62 -0.12 2.20 18.66
C LYS A 62 0.65 3.50 18.92
N LEU A 63 1.06 3.73 20.16
CA LEU A 63 1.85 4.91 20.52
C LEU A 63 3.19 4.92 19.78
N MET A 64 3.92 3.80 19.78
CA MET A 64 5.20 3.67 19.10
C MET A 64 5.06 3.82 17.58
N MET A 65 4.05 3.22 16.98
CA MET A 65 3.77 3.37 15.55
C MET A 65 3.42 4.82 15.18
N LYS A 66 2.64 5.49 16.01
CA LYS A 66 2.28 6.90 15.80
C LYS A 66 3.50 7.83 15.89
N LEU A 67 4.40 7.58 16.84
CA LEU A 67 5.57 8.45 17.05
C LEU A 67 6.68 8.23 16.02
N PHE A 68 6.95 6.98 15.62
CA PHE A 68 8.13 6.62 14.83
C PHE A 68 7.83 6.18 13.40
N VAL A 69 6.64 5.64 13.12
CA VAL A 69 6.31 5.05 11.83
C VAL A 69 5.36 5.93 11.01
N LYS A 70 4.37 6.57 11.66
CA LYS A 70 3.38 7.40 10.96
C LYS A 70 4.04 8.41 10.01
N GLY A 71 5.02 9.19 10.50
CA GLY A 71 5.71 10.20 9.69
C GLY A 71 6.44 9.61 8.47
N ILE A 72 7.01 8.40 8.60
CA ILE A 72 7.65 7.71 7.47
C ILE A 72 6.60 7.32 6.43
N VAL A 73 5.45 6.81 6.87
CA VAL A 73 4.40 6.30 5.98
C VAL A 73 3.64 7.43 5.29
N THR A 74 3.30 8.49 6.02
CA THR A 74 2.36 9.53 5.54
C THR A 74 3.04 10.79 4.99
N SER A 75 4.36 10.99 5.20
CA SER A 75 5.09 12.15 4.68
C SER A 75 5.31 12.08 3.16
N ASP A 76 5.73 13.20 2.58
CA ASP A 76 6.03 13.31 1.14
C ASP A 76 7.39 12.67 0.75
N LYS A 77 8.13 12.08 1.70
CA LYS A 77 9.43 11.43 1.45
C LYS A 77 9.22 9.98 0.98
N PRO A 78 10.00 9.49 -0.01
CA PRO A 78 9.93 8.11 -0.46
C PRO A 78 10.34 7.14 0.65
N TYR A 79 9.93 5.86 0.54
CA TYR A 79 10.42 4.82 1.44
C TYR A 79 11.88 4.50 1.15
N PRO A 80 12.72 4.29 2.19
CA PRO A 80 14.04 3.73 1.99
C PRO A 80 13.95 2.29 1.44
N LYS A 81 14.89 1.92 0.55
CA LYS A 81 15.01 0.53 0.09
C LYS A 81 15.35 -0.39 1.27
N ASN A 82 14.86 -1.62 1.23
CA ASN A 82 15.10 -2.64 2.26
C ASN A 82 14.66 -2.22 3.67
N SER A 83 13.63 -1.37 3.78
CA SER A 83 13.05 -1.02 5.07
C SER A 83 12.44 -2.26 5.76
N ARG A 84 12.44 -2.25 7.10
CA ARG A 84 11.78 -3.31 7.88
C ARG A 84 10.28 -3.32 7.57
N THR A 85 9.76 -4.51 7.31
CA THR A 85 8.35 -4.75 7.06
C THR A 85 7.66 -5.21 8.36
N GLY A 86 6.47 -4.68 8.63
CA GLY A 86 5.64 -5.16 9.74
C GLY A 86 5.26 -6.64 9.54
N ALA A 87 5.13 -7.39 10.65
CA ALA A 87 4.89 -8.83 10.59
C ALA A 87 3.68 -9.23 9.74
N ASP A 88 2.60 -8.43 9.75
CA ASP A 88 1.38 -8.70 8.98
C ASP A 88 1.57 -8.60 7.47
N PHE A 89 2.58 -7.87 7.05
CA PHE A 89 2.90 -7.63 5.64
C PHE A 89 3.88 -8.65 5.08
N ILE A 90 4.36 -9.61 5.89
CA ILE A 90 5.29 -10.66 5.44
C ILE A 90 4.48 -11.75 4.74
N ILE A 91 4.66 -11.87 3.44
CA ILE A 91 4.05 -12.90 2.60
C ILE A 91 5.11 -13.96 2.29
N SER A 92 5.01 -15.12 2.92
CA SER A 92 5.98 -16.23 2.78
C SER A 92 5.44 -17.41 1.97
N ASN A 93 4.11 -17.54 1.86
CA ASN A 93 3.47 -18.60 1.11
C ASN A 93 3.34 -18.26 -0.38
N GLU A 94 3.11 -19.27 -1.20
CA GLU A 94 2.82 -19.10 -2.63
C GLU A 94 1.53 -18.31 -2.82
N ARG A 95 1.53 -17.49 -3.87
CA ARG A 95 0.39 -16.67 -4.28
C ARG A 95 0.16 -16.81 -5.77
N ASP A 96 -1.10 -16.72 -6.18
CA ASP A 96 -1.51 -16.68 -7.58
C ASP A 96 -1.45 -15.24 -8.10
N PHE A 97 -0.65 -15.01 -9.15
CA PHE A 97 -0.41 -13.67 -9.69
C PHE A 97 -1.69 -13.02 -10.22
N GLU A 98 -2.48 -13.74 -11.02
CA GLU A 98 -3.68 -13.20 -11.64
C GLU A 98 -4.76 -12.89 -10.59
N LYS A 99 -4.90 -13.74 -9.59
CA LYS A 99 -5.81 -13.54 -8.47
C LYS A 99 -5.42 -12.30 -7.66
N GLU A 100 -4.15 -12.18 -7.28
CA GLU A 100 -3.69 -11.03 -6.48
C GLU A 100 -3.74 -9.73 -7.31
N LYS A 101 -3.47 -9.79 -8.63
CA LYS A 101 -3.62 -8.66 -9.55
C LYS A 101 -5.07 -8.19 -9.62
N SER A 102 -6.03 -9.11 -9.76
CA SER A 102 -7.46 -8.79 -9.80
C SER A 102 -7.91 -8.11 -8.50
N ILE A 103 -7.52 -8.65 -7.34
CA ILE A 103 -7.84 -8.08 -6.02
C ILE A 103 -7.26 -6.66 -5.90
N PHE A 104 -6.02 -6.45 -6.33
CA PHE A 104 -5.37 -5.15 -6.30
C PHE A 104 -6.10 -4.12 -7.17
N ILE A 105 -6.50 -4.49 -8.39
CA ILE A 105 -7.28 -3.63 -9.30
C ILE A 105 -8.59 -3.20 -8.63
N ASP A 106 -9.31 -4.15 -8.03
CA ASP A 106 -10.58 -3.86 -7.35
C ASP A 106 -10.39 -2.89 -6.18
N TYR A 107 -9.32 -3.04 -5.39
CA TYR A 107 -9.01 -2.15 -4.29
C TYR A 107 -8.66 -0.73 -4.76
N VAL A 108 -7.85 -0.59 -5.80
CA VAL A 108 -7.49 0.72 -6.35
C VAL A 108 -8.73 1.44 -6.87
N LYS A 109 -9.60 0.76 -7.64
CA LYS A 109 -10.88 1.30 -8.12
C LYS A 109 -11.82 1.67 -6.97
N GLN A 110 -11.94 0.82 -5.95
CA GLN A 110 -12.76 1.10 -4.77
C GLN A 110 -12.26 2.35 -4.03
N THR A 111 -10.94 2.50 -3.90
CA THR A 111 -10.32 3.64 -3.20
C THR A 111 -10.56 4.94 -3.95
N GLU A 112 -10.38 4.95 -5.27
CA GLU A 112 -10.72 6.08 -6.13
C GLU A 112 -12.20 6.46 -6.01
N SER A 113 -13.10 5.47 -6.17
CA SER A 113 -14.56 5.67 -6.12
C SER A 113 -15.03 6.23 -4.78
N LYS A 114 -14.43 5.84 -3.66
CA LYS A 114 -14.75 6.39 -2.34
C LYS A 114 -14.29 7.84 -2.20
N GLY A 115 -13.20 8.20 -2.81
CA GLY A 115 -12.70 9.56 -2.87
C GLY A 115 -12.18 10.12 -1.54
N ALA A 116 -11.60 11.32 -1.61
CA ALA A 116 -10.94 11.97 -0.47
C ALA A 116 -11.88 12.19 0.73
N ALA A 117 -13.15 12.52 0.49
CA ALA A 117 -14.12 12.79 1.57
C ALA A 117 -14.36 11.57 2.47
N TYR A 118 -14.32 10.36 1.93
CA TYR A 118 -14.44 9.12 2.71
C TYR A 118 -13.24 8.89 3.64
N PHE A 119 -12.06 9.33 3.22
CA PHE A 119 -10.80 9.11 3.95
C PHE A 119 -10.45 10.26 4.90
N GLU A 120 -11.09 11.43 4.75
CA GLU A 120 -10.84 12.55 5.67
C GLU A 120 -11.32 12.23 7.07
N GLY A 121 -10.40 12.25 8.04
CA GLY A 121 -10.71 11.93 9.43
C GLY A 121 -10.93 10.45 9.73
N LYS A 122 -10.76 9.54 8.77
CA LYS A 122 -10.88 8.11 8.98
C LYS A 122 -9.75 7.59 9.86
N GLU A 123 -10.10 6.73 10.81
CA GLU A 123 -9.12 6.08 11.68
C GLU A 123 -8.34 4.99 10.93
N ASN A 124 -7.02 5.06 11.01
CA ASN A 124 -6.11 4.00 10.59
C ASN A 124 -5.81 3.09 11.77
N PRO A 125 -5.87 1.74 11.63
CA PRO A 125 -5.66 0.82 12.76
C PRO A 125 -4.34 0.99 13.49
N ALA A 126 -3.30 1.46 12.79
CA ALA A 126 -1.95 1.62 13.33
C ALA A 126 -1.62 3.04 13.78
N PHE A 127 -2.13 4.06 13.06
CA PHE A 127 -1.67 5.45 13.19
C PHE A 127 -2.71 6.40 13.80
N GLY A 128 -3.92 5.90 14.07
CA GLY A 128 -5.04 6.73 14.51
C GLY A 128 -5.66 7.54 13.37
N VAL A 129 -6.27 8.66 13.67
CA VAL A 129 -6.96 9.50 12.69
C VAL A 129 -5.97 10.07 11.67
N LEU A 130 -6.27 9.94 10.38
CA LEU A 130 -5.50 10.47 9.26
C LEU A 130 -6.35 11.43 8.43
N THR A 131 -5.68 12.42 7.83
CA THR A 131 -6.27 13.26 6.78
C THR A 131 -6.35 12.47 5.46
N ALA A 132 -7.19 12.92 4.54
CA ALA A 132 -7.25 12.36 3.19
C ALA A 132 -5.88 12.39 2.50
N LYS A 133 -5.10 13.48 2.68
CA LYS A 133 -3.74 13.56 2.14
C LYS A 133 -2.82 12.47 2.72
N GLU A 134 -2.85 12.24 4.03
CA GLU A 134 -2.03 11.20 4.67
C GLU A 134 -2.40 9.80 4.16
N TRP A 135 -3.69 9.52 3.96
CA TRP A 135 -4.16 8.27 3.35
C TRP A 135 -3.67 8.13 1.90
N SER A 136 -3.83 9.18 1.10
CA SER A 136 -3.33 9.18 -0.28
C SER A 136 -1.82 8.93 -0.35
N ASN A 137 -1.06 9.60 0.50
CA ASN A 137 0.39 9.42 0.59
C ASN A 137 0.76 7.97 0.96
N GLN A 138 0.07 7.38 1.93
CA GLN A 138 0.29 5.99 2.33
C GLN A 138 0.08 5.03 1.16
N PHE A 139 -1.05 5.14 0.46
CA PHE A 139 -1.37 4.26 -0.66
C PHE A 139 -0.39 4.46 -1.82
N TYR A 140 -0.21 5.71 -2.27
CA TYR A 140 0.64 5.99 -3.41
C TYR A 140 2.10 5.57 -3.19
N LYS A 141 2.69 5.94 -2.05
CA LYS A 141 4.08 5.59 -1.72
C LYS A 141 4.31 4.09 -1.66
N HIS A 142 3.34 3.35 -1.11
CA HIS A 142 3.44 1.90 -1.01
C HIS A 142 3.43 1.24 -2.39
N ILE A 143 2.50 1.65 -3.25
CA ILE A 143 2.43 1.19 -4.64
C ILE A 143 3.71 1.57 -5.40
N ASP A 144 4.09 2.85 -5.37
CA ASP A 144 5.24 3.36 -6.12
C ASP A 144 6.55 2.70 -5.69
N HIS A 145 6.74 2.47 -4.39
CA HIS A 145 7.91 1.76 -3.86
C HIS A 145 8.04 0.36 -4.45
N HIS A 146 6.94 -0.40 -4.43
CA HIS A 146 6.96 -1.79 -4.89
C HIS A 146 6.96 -1.91 -6.42
N PHE A 147 6.28 -1.02 -7.13
CA PHE A 147 6.34 -1.00 -8.59
C PHE A 147 7.73 -0.63 -9.07
N THR A 148 8.37 0.37 -8.43
CA THR A 148 9.79 0.69 -8.69
C THR A 148 10.71 -0.48 -8.33
N GLN A 149 10.42 -1.22 -7.26
CA GLN A 149 11.15 -2.45 -6.90
C GLN A 149 11.13 -3.50 -8.02
N PHE A 150 10.07 -3.55 -8.81
CA PHE A 150 9.93 -4.46 -9.96
C PHE A 150 10.28 -3.79 -11.30
N GLY A 151 10.77 -2.56 -11.30
CA GLY A 151 11.28 -1.87 -12.49
C GLY A 151 10.19 -1.23 -13.37
N VAL A 152 9.01 -1.00 -12.83
CA VAL A 152 7.90 -0.39 -13.55
C VAL A 152 7.42 0.89 -12.89
#